data_d25f73577038013264fdbafd07257d81
#
_entry.id   d25f73577038013264fdbafd07257d81
#
_cell.length_a   1.000
_cell.length_b   1.000
_cell.length_c   1.000
_cell.angle_alpha   90.00
_cell.angle_beta   90.00
_cell.angle_gamma   90.00
#
_symmetry.space_group_name_H-M   'P 1'
#
loop_
_entity.id
_entity.type
_entity.pdbx_description
1 polymer ?
#
loop_
_entity_poly.entity_id
_entity_poly.type
_entity_poly.pdbx_seq_one_letter_code
_entity_poly.pdbx_strand_id
1 'polypeptide(L)'
;TRVYACEYFYGEDGTAVWPKNVVNYTTKTQFLFRISKGAFELDDSNVVNQHMPEIQKHAPFRNMIYIGDGSTDIPCMQLVRDRGGESIAVYPDAKNKAIAENLLAENRVSFIEKADYSANSSLDKVVKEIIDKMVKKDLLEQKRNNQTNQLPDDA
;
A
#
# COMPACT_ATOMS: atom_id res chain seq x y z
N THR A 1 -14.45 3.83 -4.79
CA THR A 1 -13.56 2.96 -4.01
C THR A 1 -13.56 1.57 -4.62
N ARG A 2 -12.39 0.96 -4.79
CA ARG A 2 -12.23 -0.43 -5.24
C ARG A 2 -11.63 -1.25 -4.11
N VAL A 3 -12.11 -2.48 -3.92
CA VAL A 3 -11.66 -3.40 -2.87
C VAL A 3 -11.17 -4.68 -3.54
N TYR A 4 -10.00 -5.16 -3.15
CA TYR A 4 -9.49 -6.49 -3.49
C TYR A 4 -9.50 -7.35 -2.24
N ALA A 5 -10.25 -8.44 -2.30
CA ALA A 5 -10.38 -9.40 -1.21
C ALA A 5 -10.40 -10.82 -1.78
N CYS A 6 -10.29 -11.81 -0.91
CA CYS A 6 -10.61 -13.18 -1.30
C CYS A 6 -12.09 -13.28 -1.59
N GLU A 7 -12.44 -13.80 -2.77
CA GLU A 7 -13.81 -13.96 -3.23
C GLU A 7 -14.01 -15.37 -3.79
N TYR A 8 -15.26 -15.85 -3.73
CA TYR A 8 -15.69 -17.10 -4.35
C TYR A 8 -16.75 -16.86 -5.39
N PHE A 9 -16.81 -17.73 -6.40
CA PHE A 9 -18.00 -17.93 -7.19
C PHE A 9 -18.96 -18.80 -6.39
N TYR A 10 -20.24 -18.45 -6.43
CA TYR A 10 -21.30 -19.17 -5.74
C TYR A 10 -22.23 -19.83 -6.77
N GLY A 11 -22.66 -21.03 -6.48
CA GLY A 11 -23.69 -21.72 -7.22
C GLY A 11 -25.08 -21.10 -6.97
N GLU A 12 -26.07 -21.56 -7.71
CA GLU A 12 -27.47 -21.12 -7.57
C GLU A 12 -28.05 -21.40 -6.18
N ASP A 13 -27.51 -22.40 -5.49
CA ASP A 13 -27.86 -22.80 -4.12
C ASP A 13 -27.12 -21.98 -3.03
N GLY A 14 -26.27 -21.03 -3.43
CA GLY A 14 -25.45 -20.24 -2.53
C GLY A 14 -24.19 -20.95 -2.02
N THR A 15 -23.88 -22.15 -2.50
CA THR A 15 -22.65 -22.87 -2.14
C THR A 15 -21.43 -22.27 -2.84
N ALA A 16 -20.32 -22.08 -2.12
CA ALA A 16 -19.06 -21.65 -2.69
C ALA A 16 -18.49 -22.76 -3.60
N VAL A 17 -18.32 -22.46 -4.88
CA VAL A 17 -17.92 -23.45 -5.90
C VAL A 17 -16.43 -23.36 -6.21
N TRP A 18 -15.93 -22.14 -6.44
CA TRP A 18 -14.56 -21.92 -6.88
C TRP A 18 -14.02 -20.56 -6.41
N PRO A 19 -12.72 -20.45 -6.09
CA PRO A 19 -12.11 -19.15 -5.81
C PRO A 19 -12.17 -18.23 -7.04
N LYS A 20 -12.82 -17.06 -6.89
CA LYS A 20 -12.85 -16.03 -7.93
C LYS A 20 -11.60 -15.16 -7.86
N ASN A 21 -11.19 -14.81 -6.64
CA ASN A 21 -10.00 -14.04 -6.37
C ASN A 21 -9.33 -14.54 -5.10
N VAL A 22 -7.99 -14.63 -5.11
CA VAL A 22 -7.20 -15.08 -3.97
C VAL A 22 -6.12 -14.06 -3.66
N VAL A 23 -6.25 -13.40 -2.51
CA VAL A 23 -5.23 -12.51 -1.94
C VAL A 23 -4.50 -13.28 -0.84
N ASN A 24 -3.29 -13.73 -1.14
CA ASN A 24 -2.47 -14.52 -0.23
C ASN A 24 -1.02 -14.06 -0.21
N TYR A 25 -0.17 -14.77 0.51
CA TYR A 25 1.26 -14.47 0.65
C TYR A 25 1.98 -14.22 -0.69
N THR A 26 1.70 -15.02 -1.71
CA THR A 26 2.38 -14.91 -3.01
C THR A 26 1.79 -13.83 -3.91
N THR A 27 0.52 -13.46 -3.71
CA THR A 27 -0.20 -12.51 -4.57
C THR A 27 -0.28 -11.10 -4.02
N LYS A 28 -0.13 -10.89 -2.70
CA LYS A 28 -0.23 -9.56 -2.06
C LYS A 28 0.65 -8.50 -2.75
N THR A 29 1.91 -8.79 -3.01
CA THR A 29 2.83 -7.86 -3.68
C THR A 29 2.38 -7.53 -5.11
N GLN A 30 1.83 -8.50 -5.83
CA GLN A 30 1.30 -8.28 -7.17
C GLN A 30 0.11 -7.31 -7.15
N PHE A 31 -0.76 -7.41 -6.15
CA PHE A 31 -1.87 -6.46 -5.98
C PHE A 31 -1.38 -5.03 -5.75
N LEU A 32 -0.30 -4.84 -5.00
CA LEU A 32 0.31 -3.51 -4.83
C LEU A 32 0.78 -2.93 -6.18
N PHE A 33 1.40 -3.74 -7.03
CA PHE A 33 1.79 -3.29 -8.37
C PHE A 33 0.58 -3.02 -9.27
N ARG A 34 -0.48 -3.83 -9.19
CA ARG A 34 -1.74 -3.60 -9.91
C ARG A 34 -2.37 -2.27 -9.52
N ILE A 35 -2.50 -2.01 -8.23
CA ILE A 35 -3.03 -0.75 -7.69
C ILE A 35 -2.15 0.41 -8.14
N SER A 36 -0.82 0.26 -8.03
CA SER A 36 0.11 1.31 -8.44
C SER A 36 -0.07 1.72 -9.90
N LYS A 37 -0.28 0.76 -10.79
CA LYS A 37 -0.36 1.00 -12.24
C LYS A 37 -1.79 1.20 -12.77
N GLY A 38 -2.81 1.05 -11.94
CA GLY A 38 -4.20 1.11 -12.39
C GLY A 38 -4.65 -0.10 -13.19
N ALA A 39 -3.93 -1.24 -13.10
CA ALA A 39 -4.29 -2.51 -13.73
C ALA A 39 -5.36 -3.22 -12.90
N PHE A 40 -6.58 -2.76 -12.98
CA PHE A 40 -7.64 -3.15 -12.05
C PHE A 40 -8.31 -4.48 -12.40
N GLU A 41 -8.28 -4.88 -13.65
CA GLU A 41 -8.84 -6.16 -14.05
C GLU A 41 -7.81 -7.27 -13.86
N LEU A 42 -8.24 -8.42 -13.32
CA LEU A 42 -7.33 -9.49 -12.90
C LEU A 42 -6.66 -10.21 -14.09
N ASP A 43 -7.28 -10.19 -15.25
CA ASP A 43 -6.78 -10.75 -16.51
C ASP A 43 -5.79 -9.84 -17.24
N ASP A 44 -5.70 -8.57 -16.87
CA ASP A 44 -4.75 -7.62 -17.44
C ASP A 44 -3.35 -7.78 -16.83
N SER A 45 -2.64 -8.83 -17.25
CA SER A 45 -1.26 -9.06 -16.83
C SER A 45 -0.25 -8.17 -17.59
N ASN A 46 -0.59 -7.67 -18.78
CA ASN A 46 0.31 -6.88 -19.60
C ASN A 46 0.62 -5.52 -18.97
N VAL A 47 -0.39 -4.81 -18.48
CA VAL A 47 -0.22 -3.49 -17.82
C VAL A 47 0.63 -3.61 -16.56
N VAL A 48 0.48 -4.70 -15.79
CA VAL A 48 1.27 -4.91 -14.56
C VAL A 48 2.77 -5.01 -14.87
N ASN A 49 3.13 -5.60 -16.00
CA ASN A 49 4.53 -5.85 -16.38
C ASN A 49 5.16 -4.71 -17.19
N GLN A 50 4.38 -3.81 -17.77
CA GLN A 50 4.90 -2.67 -18.53
C GLN A 50 5.67 -1.70 -17.63
N HIS A 51 6.73 -1.10 -18.20
CA HIS A 51 7.37 0.04 -17.55
C HIS A 51 6.42 1.24 -17.56
N MET A 52 6.24 1.87 -16.40
CA MET A 52 5.38 3.04 -16.23
C MET A 52 6.10 4.08 -15.38
N PRO A 53 6.37 5.27 -15.93
CA PRO A 53 6.95 6.38 -15.18
C PRO A 53 6.10 6.75 -13.95
N GLU A 54 6.74 7.22 -12.87
CA GLU A 54 6.05 7.54 -11.59
C GLU A 54 4.86 8.51 -11.78
N ILE A 55 5.01 9.50 -12.65
CA ILE A 55 3.97 10.52 -12.90
C ILE A 55 2.72 9.94 -13.57
N GLN A 56 2.83 8.81 -14.25
CA GLN A 56 1.73 8.14 -14.94
C GLN A 56 1.04 7.09 -14.07
N LYS A 57 1.60 6.77 -12.92
CA LYS A 57 1.03 5.76 -12.03
C LYS A 57 -0.27 6.26 -11.40
N HIS A 58 -1.27 5.39 -11.36
CA HIS A 58 -2.56 5.67 -10.73
C HIS A 58 -2.40 5.94 -9.22
N ALA A 59 -1.64 5.10 -8.55
CA ALA A 59 -1.29 5.25 -7.13
C ALA A 59 0.20 4.90 -6.96
N PRO A 60 1.11 5.88 -7.03
CA PRO A 60 2.52 5.61 -6.82
C PRO A 60 2.76 5.09 -5.40
N PHE A 61 3.77 4.23 -5.22
CA PHE A 61 4.04 3.61 -3.91
C PHE A 61 4.25 4.63 -2.79
N ARG A 62 4.80 5.82 -3.10
CA ARG A 62 4.97 6.91 -2.13
C ARG A 62 3.66 7.41 -1.53
N ASN A 63 2.52 7.11 -2.16
CA ASN A 63 1.17 7.45 -1.70
C ASN A 63 0.41 6.21 -1.21
N MET A 64 1.11 5.17 -0.82
CA MET A 64 0.54 3.97 -0.22
C MET A 64 0.84 3.89 1.27
N ILE A 65 -0.14 3.41 2.03
CA ILE A 65 0.02 3.00 3.43
C ILE A 65 -0.28 1.50 3.48
N TYR A 66 0.67 0.72 3.96
CA TYR A 66 0.47 -0.71 4.18
C TYR A 66 0.34 -1.00 5.67
N ILE A 67 -0.76 -1.60 6.08
CA ILE A 67 -1.01 -2.01 7.47
C ILE A 67 -1.11 -3.53 7.50
N GLY A 68 -0.34 -4.18 8.35
CA GLY A 68 -0.35 -5.64 8.47
C GLY A 68 0.09 -6.10 9.85
N ASP A 69 -0.28 -7.33 10.22
CA ASP A 69 -0.04 -7.91 11.54
C ASP A 69 0.78 -9.21 11.51
N GLY A 70 1.05 -9.74 10.32
CA GLY A 70 1.60 -11.06 10.14
C GLY A 70 2.92 -11.13 9.39
N SER A 71 3.63 -12.25 9.56
CA SER A 71 4.88 -12.51 8.84
C SER A 71 4.73 -12.51 7.32
N THR A 72 3.53 -12.85 6.83
CA THR A 72 3.20 -12.85 5.40
C THR A 72 3.07 -11.44 4.81
N ASP A 73 2.94 -10.41 5.64
CA ASP A 73 2.84 -9.01 5.24
C ASP A 73 4.21 -8.33 5.10
N ILE A 74 5.24 -8.90 5.70
CA ILE A 74 6.59 -8.29 5.76
C ILE A 74 7.13 -7.90 4.38
N PRO A 75 7.06 -8.75 3.33
CA PRO A 75 7.54 -8.35 2.00
C PRO A 75 6.78 -7.15 1.42
N CYS A 76 5.48 -7.04 1.70
CA CYS A 76 4.66 -5.91 1.27
C CYS A 76 4.98 -4.64 2.04
N MET A 77 5.15 -4.74 3.36
CA MET A 77 5.55 -3.63 4.23
C MET A 77 6.88 -3.04 3.77
N GLN A 78 7.88 -3.90 3.58
CA GLN A 78 9.21 -3.50 3.11
C GLN A 78 9.15 -2.88 1.71
N LEU A 79 8.43 -3.51 0.77
CA LEU A 79 8.28 -3.00 -0.59
C LEU A 79 7.69 -1.58 -0.61
N VAL A 80 6.60 -1.35 0.13
CA VAL A 80 5.94 -0.04 0.18
C VAL A 80 6.89 1.00 0.77
N ARG A 81 7.53 0.69 1.89
CA ARG A 81 8.48 1.57 2.55
C ARG A 81 9.69 1.89 1.67
N ASP A 82 10.34 0.90 1.08
CA ASP A 82 11.54 1.08 0.24
C ASP A 82 11.25 1.90 -1.02
N ARG A 83 9.97 1.97 -1.42
CA ARG A 83 9.50 2.79 -2.54
C ARG A 83 8.89 4.13 -2.13
N GLY A 84 9.12 4.55 -0.87
CA GLY A 84 8.78 5.89 -0.37
C GLY A 84 7.35 6.05 0.16
N GLY A 85 6.58 4.97 0.26
CA GLY A 85 5.34 4.89 1.03
C GLY A 85 5.62 4.63 2.51
N GLU A 86 4.56 4.35 3.26
CA GLU A 86 4.66 4.07 4.69
C GLU A 86 4.07 2.71 5.02
N SER A 87 4.68 2.01 5.97
CA SER A 87 4.18 0.73 6.46
C SER A 87 4.06 0.71 7.98
N ILE A 88 3.00 0.11 8.47
CA ILE A 88 2.67 0.03 9.89
C ILE A 88 2.49 -1.44 10.26
N ALA A 89 3.36 -1.98 11.12
CA ALA A 89 3.11 -3.28 11.73
C ALA A 89 2.19 -3.09 12.93
N VAL A 90 1.03 -3.74 12.92
CA VAL A 90 0.09 -3.69 14.02
C VAL A 90 0.19 -4.94 14.88
N TYR A 91 0.00 -4.80 16.17
CA TYR A 91 0.07 -5.90 17.13
C TYR A 91 -1.18 -5.94 18.03
N PRO A 92 -1.82 -7.11 18.21
CA PRO A 92 -2.98 -7.25 19.08
C PRO A 92 -2.61 -7.36 20.57
N ASP A 93 -1.43 -7.90 20.89
CA ASP A 93 -1.00 -8.19 22.25
C ASP A 93 0.52 -7.98 22.47
N ALA A 94 0.97 -8.16 23.72
CA ALA A 94 2.36 -7.93 24.10
C ALA A 94 3.37 -8.90 23.42
N LYS A 95 2.95 -10.14 23.12
CA LYS A 95 3.82 -11.12 22.43
C LYS A 95 4.08 -10.67 21.00
N ASN A 96 3.04 -10.26 20.29
CA ASN A 96 3.15 -9.76 18.91
C ASN A 96 3.84 -8.39 18.85
N LYS A 97 3.78 -7.60 19.94
CA LYS A 97 4.52 -6.34 20.05
C LYS A 97 6.03 -6.56 19.92
N ALA A 98 6.59 -7.55 20.58
CA ALA A 98 8.03 -7.85 20.48
C ALA A 98 8.46 -8.20 19.04
N ILE A 99 7.59 -8.88 18.28
CA ILE A 99 7.83 -9.17 16.85
C ILE A 99 7.83 -7.88 16.04
N ALA A 100 6.83 -7.01 16.26
CA ALA A 100 6.75 -5.71 15.59
C ALA A 100 7.96 -4.81 15.92
N GLU A 101 8.42 -4.79 17.18
CA GLU A 101 9.61 -4.06 17.61
C GLU A 101 10.88 -4.53 16.88
N ASN A 102 11.03 -5.84 16.66
CA ASN A 102 12.12 -6.37 15.84
C ASN A 102 12.06 -5.90 14.39
N LEU A 103 10.87 -5.89 13.77
CA LEU A 103 10.70 -5.38 12.41
C LEU A 103 11.07 -3.91 12.30
N LEU A 104 10.75 -3.10 13.30
CA LEU A 104 11.13 -1.69 13.35
C LEU A 104 12.66 -1.54 13.53
N ALA A 105 13.26 -2.30 14.45
CA ALA A 105 14.71 -2.28 14.69
C ALA A 105 15.51 -2.72 13.45
N GLU A 106 15.00 -3.71 12.71
CA GLU A 106 15.56 -4.17 11.43
C GLU A 106 15.26 -3.22 10.25
N ASN A 107 14.57 -2.11 10.53
CA ASN A 107 14.22 -1.13 9.50
C ASN A 107 13.34 -1.70 8.38
N ARG A 108 12.45 -2.64 8.69
CA ARG A 108 11.55 -3.31 7.74
C ARG A 108 10.15 -2.67 7.68
N VAL A 109 9.80 -1.88 8.69
CA VAL A 109 8.55 -1.11 8.76
C VAL A 109 8.83 0.33 9.16
N SER A 110 7.90 1.25 8.85
CA SER A 110 8.02 2.66 9.23
C SER A 110 7.57 2.90 10.68
N PHE A 111 6.50 2.23 11.10
CA PHE A 111 5.87 2.41 12.41
C PHE A 111 5.38 1.08 12.97
N ILE A 112 5.20 1.04 14.29
CA ILE A 112 4.49 -0.05 14.99
C ILE A 112 3.39 0.55 15.84
N GLU A 113 2.20 -0.04 15.79
CA GLU A 113 1.05 0.45 16.54
C GLU A 113 0.21 -0.71 17.11
N LYS A 114 -0.50 -0.45 18.21
CA LYS A 114 -1.51 -1.40 18.69
C LYS A 114 -2.61 -1.52 17.64
N ALA A 115 -3.15 -2.73 17.45
CA ALA A 115 -4.25 -3.00 16.53
C ALA A 115 -5.58 -2.45 17.08
N ASP A 116 -5.63 -1.13 17.30
CA ASP A 116 -6.80 -0.39 17.75
C ASP A 116 -7.24 0.57 16.63
N TYR A 117 -8.29 0.18 15.95
CA TYR A 117 -8.85 0.93 14.81
C TYR A 117 -9.93 1.93 15.21
N SER A 118 -10.09 2.20 16.50
CA SER A 118 -11.04 3.21 16.97
C SER A 118 -10.58 4.63 16.63
N ALA A 119 -11.54 5.53 16.50
CA ALA A 119 -11.26 6.95 16.28
C ALA A 119 -10.41 7.53 17.43
N ASN A 120 -9.41 8.34 17.07
CA ASN A 120 -8.45 8.96 17.99
C ASN A 120 -7.48 7.98 18.69
N SER A 121 -7.44 6.71 18.31
CA SER A 121 -6.38 5.78 18.71
C SER A 121 -5.00 6.27 18.23
N SER A 122 -3.91 5.66 18.73
CA SER A 122 -2.56 5.96 18.23
C SER A 122 -2.43 5.62 16.76
N LEU A 123 -2.96 4.48 16.32
CA LEU A 123 -2.98 4.08 14.90
C LEU A 123 -3.73 5.09 14.03
N ASP A 124 -4.92 5.54 14.45
CA ASP A 124 -5.71 6.55 13.70
C ASP A 124 -4.94 7.87 13.53
N LYS A 125 -4.26 8.31 14.58
CA LYS A 125 -3.45 9.54 14.54
C LYS A 125 -2.26 9.39 13.60
N VAL A 126 -1.50 8.30 13.70
CA VAL A 126 -0.34 8.05 12.81
C VAL A 126 -0.78 7.98 11.35
N VAL A 127 -1.88 7.29 11.04
CA VAL A 127 -2.41 7.23 9.67
C VAL A 127 -2.76 8.62 9.15
N LYS A 128 -3.41 9.46 9.95
CA LYS A 128 -3.75 10.85 9.57
C LYS A 128 -2.50 11.70 9.31
N GLU A 129 -1.49 11.60 10.17
CA GLU A 129 -0.22 12.31 9.99
C GLU A 129 0.52 11.87 8.72
N ILE A 130 0.47 10.57 8.38
CA ILE A 130 1.03 10.04 7.13
C ILE A 130 0.29 10.63 5.93
N ILE A 131 -1.05 10.66 5.96
CA ILE A 131 -1.87 11.26 4.90
C ILE A 131 -1.52 12.74 4.73
N ASP A 132 -1.43 13.51 5.80
CA ASP A 132 -1.06 14.92 5.75
C ASP A 132 0.33 15.14 5.15
N LYS A 133 1.29 14.28 5.50
CA LYS A 133 2.64 14.28 4.90
C LYS A 133 2.58 14.02 3.40
N MET A 134 1.80 13.03 2.96
CA MET A 134 1.63 12.71 1.53
C MET A 134 1.04 13.88 0.75
N VAL A 135 -0.03 14.50 1.27
CA VAL A 135 -0.66 15.67 0.65
C VAL A 135 0.33 16.83 0.51
N LYS A 136 1.08 17.14 1.58
CA LYS A 136 2.10 18.21 1.55
C LYS A 136 3.20 17.93 0.53
N LYS A 137 3.64 16.68 0.43
CA LYS A 137 4.66 16.26 -0.54
C LYS A 137 4.17 16.43 -1.97
N ASP A 138 2.95 15.96 -2.26
CA ASP A 138 2.35 16.09 -3.60
C ASP A 138 2.17 17.57 -4.01
N LEU A 139 1.76 18.43 -3.09
CA LEU A 139 1.65 19.87 -3.35
C LEU A 139 3.02 20.52 -3.70
N LEU A 140 4.08 20.09 -3.01
CA LEU A 140 5.44 20.57 -3.32
C LEU A 140 5.93 20.06 -4.68
N GLU A 141 5.64 18.80 -5.02
CA GLU A 141 5.98 18.24 -6.34
C GLU A 141 5.23 18.97 -7.47
N GLN A 142 3.93 19.23 -7.30
CA GLN A 142 3.14 20.01 -8.25
C GLN A 142 3.73 21.41 -8.44
N LYS A 143 4.09 22.10 -7.35
CA LYS A 143 4.72 23.42 -7.42
C LYS A 143 6.04 23.38 -8.19
N ARG A 144 6.89 22.36 -7.92
CA ARG A 144 8.15 22.16 -8.65
C ARG A 144 7.91 21.97 -10.14
N ASN A 145 7.00 21.07 -10.50
CA ASN A 145 6.69 20.78 -11.91
C ASN A 145 6.17 22.03 -12.64
N ASN A 146 5.32 22.82 -12.00
CA ASN A 146 4.83 24.07 -12.58
C ASN A 146 5.96 25.08 -12.81
N GLN A 147 6.94 25.17 -11.90
CA GLN A 147 8.10 26.04 -12.06
C GLN A 147 9.03 25.55 -13.18
N THR A 148 9.26 24.23 -13.25
CA THR A 148 10.09 23.64 -14.32
C THR A 148 9.47 23.87 -15.70
N ASN A 149 8.16 23.69 -15.84
CA ASN A 149 7.44 23.89 -17.11
C ASN A 149 7.37 25.37 -17.56
N GLN A 150 7.71 26.31 -16.68
CA GLN A 150 7.77 27.75 -17.00
C GLN A 150 9.19 28.21 -17.39
N LEU A 151 10.18 27.35 -17.28
CA LEU A 151 11.53 27.66 -17.76
C LEU A 151 11.50 27.67 -19.30
N PRO A 152 12.15 28.66 -19.96
CA PRO A 152 12.32 28.62 -21.40
C PRO A 152 13.10 27.36 -21.79
N ASP A 153 12.68 26.71 -22.86
CA ASP A 153 13.49 25.69 -23.51
C ASP A 153 14.81 26.35 -23.94
N ASP A 154 15.88 26.08 -23.25
CA ASP A 154 17.21 26.51 -23.67
C ASP A 154 17.50 25.84 -25.01
N ALA A 155 17.54 26.66 -26.04
CA ALA A 155 17.86 26.29 -27.42
C ALA A 155 19.30 25.79 -27.57
#